data_9b7e276fbc3ba4f740cf362ce78a8bc7
#
_entry.id   9b7e276fbc3ba4f740cf362ce78a8bc7
#
_cell.length_a   1.000
_cell.length_b   1.000
_cell.length_c   1.000
_cell.angle_alpha   90.00
_cell.angle_beta   90.00
_cell.angle_gamma   90.00
#
_symmetry.space_group_name_H-M   'P 1'
#
loop_
_entity.id
_entity.type
_entity.pdbx_description
1 polymer ?
#
loop_
_entity_poly.entity_id
_entity_poly.type
_entity_poly.pdbx_seq_one_letter_code
_entity_poly.pdbx_strand_id
1 'polypeptide(L)'
;MNTLPAGLVLALALLSAAAPLGTDMYLPGLPALSEELGTTPAMAQLTLTGFMLGMAVGNLLFGAISDSTGRKRPILVSSAAFLVASVLCAVAPSIQLLIAARVVQGLAGGTAMVVARAVIPDITSGRAAARAFSGLMAITGFAPTIAPVLGGALLPAFGWRGVFWVLAVLNIAQFLIALVVLPETLPASRRSDRALRGLFPRIGRCLRRPAFIGYMLASGLGFGSLFSYISASPLVLQTQLGASPTLYAVLFGSMALLIPASNAVNMRLVGRFHPRALLRAALAVDLVAGLILLAMSRTHLTLPTVVPFLALLSLMAGFIVANATALGVETIRDIGAGSGNGAMGFFQFVVGGAAAPVVGLGSNHVQTMSLSIIACAAVAVAAVTLLTRGEEGAAAG
;
A
#
# COMPACT_ATOMS: atom_id res chain seq x y z
N MET A 1 20.35 12.94 24.67
CA MET A 1 19.30 12.25 23.90
C MET A 1 19.32 12.88 22.50
N ASN A 2 19.93 12.21 21.54
CA ASN A 2 20.07 12.77 20.18
C ASN A 2 18.70 12.73 19.50
N THR A 3 18.11 13.92 19.29
CA THR A 3 16.96 14.06 18.38
C THR A 3 17.48 13.90 16.96
N LEU A 4 16.78 13.11 16.15
CA LEU A 4 17.09 13.02 14.70
C LEU A 4 17.01 14.42 14.07
N PRO A 5 18.00 14.80 13.25
CA PRO A 5 17.91 16.04 12.49
C PRO A 5 16.64 16.04 11.64
N ALA A 6 15.89 17.14 11.68
CA ALA A 6 14.63 17.27 10.92
C ALA A 6 14.83 16.98 9.40
N GLY A 7 15.98 17.40 8.85
CA GLY A 7 16.34 17.12 7.46
C GLY A 7 16.47 15.62 7.15
N LEU A 8 16.97 14.82 8.09
CA LEU A 8 17.06 13.35 7.90
C LEU A 8 15.67 12.70 7.94
N VAL A 9 14.79 13.12 8.88
CA VAL A 9 13.41 12.63 8.94
C VAL A 9 12.66 12.96 7.65
N LEU A 10 12.82 14.18 7.15
CA LEU A 10 12.22 14.61 5.88
C LEU A 10 12.77 13.78 4.70
N ALA A 11 14.08 13.54 4.65
CA ALA A 11 14.70 12.71 3.61
C ALA A 11 14.11 11.28 3.61
N LEU A 12 14.02 10.64 4.78
CA LEU A 12 13.44 9.31 4.93
C LEU A 12 11.96 9.28 4.55
N ALA A 13 11.21 10.32 4.90
CA ALA A 13 9.80 10.44 4.55
C ALA A 13 9.58 10.62 3.04
N LEU A 14 10.40 11.46 2.38
CA LEU A 14 10.37 11.64 0.92
C LEU A 14 10.72 10.34 0.19
N LEU A 15 11.75 9.61 0.64
CA LEU A 15 12.12 8.30 0.09
C LEU A 15 10.98 7.28 0.25
N SER A 16 10.31 7.27 1.40
CA SER A 16 9.16 6.38 1.64
C SER A 16 7.92 6.79 0.83
N ALA A 17 7.78 8.07 0.48
CA ALA A 17 6.66 8.57 -0.31
C ALA A 17 6.79 8.23 -1.81
N ALA A 18 7.97 7.81 -2.30
CA ALA A 18 8.17 7.41 -3.70
C ALA A 18 7.17 6.34 -4.15
N ALA A 19 6.92 5.34 -3.29
CA ALA A 19 6.01 4.25 -3.60
C ALA A 19 4.54 4.71 -3.77
N PRO A 20 3.90 5.40 -2.82
CA PRO A 20 2.55 5.89 -3.01
C PRO A 20 2.44 6.94 -4.13
N LEU A 21 3.43 7.82 -4.32
CA LEU A 21 3.44 8.73 -5.47
C LEU A 21 3.47 7.95 -6.78
N GLY A 22 4.34 6.95 -6.90
CA GLY A 22 4.43 6.08 -8.08
C GLY A 22 3.17 5.26 -8.33
N THR A 23 2.41 4.90 -7.29
CA THR A 23 1.16 4.14 -7.42
C THR A 23 0.00 5.01 -7.85
N ASP A 24 -0.17 6.17 -7.23
CA ASP A 24 -1.45 6.89 -7.26
C ASP A 24 -1.44 8.08 -8.23
N MET A 25 -0.27 8.68 -8.55
CA MET A 25 -0.21 9.85 -9.44
C MET A 25 -0.71 9.57 -10.87
N TYR A 26 -0.52 8.36 -11.40
CA TYR A 26 -0.93 8.06 -12.78
C TYR A 26 -2.35 7.48 -12.90
N LEU A 27 -3.01 7.15 -11.78
CA LEU A 27 -4.36 6.60 -11.77
C LEU A 27 -5.37 7.42 -12.58
N PRO A 28 -5.41 8.77 -12.49
CA PRO A 28 -6.31 9.58 -13.31
C PRO A 28 -6.10 9.38 -14.81
N GLY A 29 -4.87 9.03 -15.23
CA GLY A 29 -4.48 8.81 -16.61
C GLY A 29 -4.71 7.38 -17.13
N LEU A 30 -5.18 6.46 -16.30
CA LEU A 30 -5.29 5.04 -16.66
C LEU A 30 -6.22 4.79 -17.87
N PRO A 31 -7.40 5.46 -18.00
CA PRO A 31 -8.23 5.34 -19.18
C PRO A 31 -7.51 5.82 -20.45
N ALA A 32 -6.89 6.99 -20.44
CA ALA A 32 -6.14 7.53 -21.57
C ALA A 32 -4.93 6.66 -21.95
N LEU A 33 -4.24 6.08 -20.98
CA LEU A 33 -3.16 5.12 -21.20
C LEU A 33 -3.67 3.87 -21.92
N SER A 34 -4.82 3.35 -21.49
CA SER A 34 -5.44 2.17 -22.12
C SER A 34 -5.80 2.42 -23.58
N GLU A 35 -6.36 3.58 -23.87
CA GLU A 35 -6.74 4.01 -25.22
C GLU A 35 -5.50 4.23 -26.11
N GLU A 36 -4.51 5.00 -25.65
CA GLU A 36 -3.29 5.33 -26.40
C GLU A 36 -2.45 4.10 -26.75
N LEU A 37 -2.34 3.14 -25.82
CA LEU A 37 -1.59 1.89 -26.06
C LEU A 37 -2.43 0.81 -26.74
N GLY A 38 -3.68 1.10 -27.13
CA GLY A 38 -4.59 0.15 -27.81
C GLY A 38 -4.82 -1.13 -27.01
N THR A 39 -4.97 -1.02 -25.68
CA THR A 39 -5.05 -2.16 -24.78
C THR A 39 -6.37 -2.19 -24.01
N THR A 40 -6.67 -3.34 -23.38
CA THR A 40 -7.87 -3.47 -22.56
C THR A 40 -7.68 -2.85 -21.18
N PRO A 41 -8.75 -2.41 -20.50
CA PRO A 41 -8.68 -1.93 -19.11
C PRO A 41 -8.01 -2.94 -18.16
N ALA A 42 -8.30 -4.24 -18.32
CA ALA A 42 -7.69 -5.30 -17.53
C ALA A 42 -6.16 -5.37 -17.72
N MET A 43 -5.69 -5.22 -18.97
CA MET A 43 -4.25 -5.19 -19.27
C MET A 43 -3.60 -3.91 -18.70
N ALA A 44 -4.26 -2.76 -18.78
CA ALA A 44 -3.77 -1.53 -18.15
C ALA A 44 -3.65 -1.68 -16.63
N GLN A 45 -4.58 -2.37 -15.98
CA GLN A 45 -4.54 -2.69 -14.56
C GLN A 45 -3.35 -3.58 -14.17
N LEU A 46 -2.81 -4.41 -15.08
CA LEU A 46 -1.60 -5.18 -14.81
C LEU A 46 -0.36 -4.31 -14.54
N THR A 47 -0.39 -3.04 -14.90
CA THR A 47 0.67 -2.08 -14.53
C THR A 47 0.67 -1.82 -13.00
N LEU A 48 -0.50 -1.80 -12.37
CA LEU A 48 -0.64 -1.76 -10.91
C LEU A 48 -0.21 -3.08 -10.28
N THR A 49 -0.66 -4.20 -10.85
CA THR A 49 -0.23 -5.54 -10.41
C THR A 49 1.28 -5.67 -10.41
N GLY A 50 1.93 -5.31 -11.51
CA GLY A 50 3.39 -5.36 -11.63
C GLY A 50 4.08 -4.54 -10.55
N PHE A 51 3.61 -3.31 -10.31
CA PHE A 51 4.12 -2.45 -9.27
C PHE A 51 3.94 -3.06 -7.86
N MET A 52 2.74 -3.58 -7.55
CA MET A 52 2.45 -4.21 -6.26
C MET A 52 3.28 -5.47 -6.01
N LEU A 53 3.44 -6.34 -7.02
CA LEU A 53 4.30 -7.51 -6.91
C LEU A 53 5.77 -7.12 -6.69
N GLY A 54 6.24 -6.10 -7.40
CA GLY A 54 7.56 -5.52 -7.14
C GLY A 54 7.70 -5.03 -5.71
N MET A 55 6.71 -4.27 -5.21
CA MET A 55 6.69 -3.79 -3.82
C MET A 55 6.68 -4.93 -2.79
N ALA A 56 5.93 -6.00 -3.05
CA ALA A 56 5.89 -7.18 -2.19
C ALA A 56 7.28 -7.76 -1.99
N VAL A 57 7.97 -8.02 -3.11
CA VAL A 57 9.34 -8.57 -3.10
C VAL A 57 10.33 -7.59 -2.48
N GLY A 58 10.27 -6.31 -2.84
CA GLY A 58 11.12 -5.26 -2.30
C GLY A 58 11.01 -5.12 -0.80
N ASN A 59 9.78 -5.06 -0.30
CA ASN A 59 9.51 -4.93 1.14
C ASN A 59 9.98 -6.17 1.93
N LEU A 60 9.72 -7.37 1.40
CA LEU A 60 10.05 -8.62 2.11
C LEU A 60 11.55 -8.88 2.18
N LEU A 61 12.25 -8.76 1.04
CA LEU A 61 13.65 -9.19 0.93
C LEU A 61 14.64 -8.11 1.35
N PHE A 62 14.41 -6.86 0.99
CA PHE A 62 15.41 -5.82 1.17
C PHE A 62 15.52 -5.29 2.59
N GLY A 63 14.53 -5.55 3.46
CA GLY A 63 14.72 -5.41 4.89
C GLY A 63 15.90 -6.26 5.37
N ALA A 64 15.86 -7.57 5.10
CA ALA A 64 16.92 -8.50 5.49
C ALA A 64 18.24 -8.27 4.73
N ILE A 65 18.20 -7.90 3.44
CA ILE A 65 19.38 -7.55 2.66
C ILE A 65 20.07 -6.32 3.28
N SER A 66 19.31 -5.30 3.68
CA SER A 66 19.87 -4.10 4.29
C SER A 66 20.46 -4.35 5.67
N ASP A 67 20.00 -5.39 6.39
CA ASP A 67 20.61 -5.83 7.65
C ASP A 67 22.02 -6.45 7.45
N SER A 68 22.32 -6.93 6.24
CA SER A 68 23.62 -7.51 5.90
C SER A 68 24.54 -6.54 5.17
N THR A 69 24.00 -5.67 4.31
CA THR A 69 24.79 -4.78 3.43
C THR A 69 24.96 -3.35 3.98
N GLY A 70 24.20 -3.00 5.00
CA GLY A 70 24.04 -1.62 5.48
C GLY A 70 22.82 -0.94 4.85
N ARG A 71 22.46 0.24 5.33
CA ARG A 71 21.22 0.96 4.94
C ARG A 71 21.40 1.85 3.71
N LYS A 72 22.52 2.56 3.62
CA LYS A 72 22.75 3.56 2.58
C LYS A 72 22.79 2.95 1.17
N ARG A 73 23.51 1.85 0.98
CA ARG A 73 23.65 1.21 -0.34
C ARG A 73 22.33 0.75 -0.93
N PRO A 74 21.45 -0.02 -0.24
CA PRO A 74 20.15 -0.41 -0.78
C PRO A 74 19.25 0.78 -1.12
N ILE A 75 19.26 1.85 -0.32
CA ILE A 75 18.49 3.07 -0.60
C ILE A 75 18.99 3.75 -1.88
N LEU A 76 20.29 3.92 -2.06
CA LEU A 76 20.84 4.55 -3.27
C LEU A 76 20.55 3.72 -4.52
N VAL A 77 20.77 2.41 -4.46
CA VAL A 77 20.47 1.50 -5.58
C VAL A 77 18.99 1.51 -5.91
N SER A 78 18.12 1.45 -4.91
CA SER A 78 16.67 1.49 -5.15
C SER A 78 16.21 2.84 -5.69
N SER A 79 16.73 3.96 -5.19
CA SER A 79 16.38 5.29 -5.74
C SER A 79 16.83 5.44 -7.20
N ALA A 80 18.04 4.96 -7.55
CA ALA A 80 18.50 4.94 -8.93
C ALA A 80 17.64 4.02 -9.82
N ALA A 81 17.29 2.82 -9.33
CA ALA A 81 16.42 1.90 -10.05
C ALA A 81 15.01 2.46 -10.25
N PHE A 82 14.45 3.16 -9.24
CA PHE A 82 13.16 3.82 -9.35
C PHE A 82 13.19 4.94 -10.40
N LEU A 83 14.26 5.74 -10.43
CA LEU A 83 14.46 6.78 -11.43
C LEU A 83 14.50 6.19 -12.85
N VAL A 84 15.35 5.18 -13.07
CA VAL A 84 15.47 4.52 -14.39
C VAL A 84 14.12 3.92 -14.80
N ALA A 85 13.44 3.24 -13.89
CA ALA A 85 12.12 2.65 -14.15
C ALA A 85 11.07 3.74 -14.47
N SER A 86 11.10 4.90 -13.81
CA SER A 86 10.21 6.03 -14.12
C SER A 86 10.43 6.57 -15.53
N VAL A 87 11.69 6.70 -15.96
CA VAL A 87 12.03 7.09 -17.33
C VAL A 87 11.54 6.02 -18.33
N LEU A 88 11.77 4.74 -18.05
CA LEU A 88 11.28 3.64 -18.91
C LEU A 88 9.74 3.64 -19.00
N CYS A 89 9.04 3.92 -17.93
CA CYS A 89 7.57 4.08 -17.97
C CYS A 89 7.14 5.26 -18.85
N ALA A 90 7.84 6.40 -18.75
CA ALA A 90 7.53 7.60 -19.54
C ALA A 90 7.69 7.39 -21.06
N VAL A 91 8.68 6.60 -21.46
CA VAL A 91 9.00 6.34 -22.89
C VAL A 91 8.45 5.01 -23.40
N ALA A 92 7.68 4.28 -22.59
CA ALA A 92 7.20 2.94 -22.95
C ALA A 92 6.33 2.96 -24.24
N PRO A 93 6.71 2.23 -25.31
CA PRO A 93 5.94 2.15 -26.54
C PRO A 93 4.86 1.06 -26.49
N SER A 94 4.88 0.20 -25.48
CA SER A 94 3.97 -0.93 -25.34
C SER A 94 3.58 -1.18 -23.90
N ILE A 95 2.41 -1.79 -23.70
CA ILE A 95 1.92 -2.14 -22.35
C ILE A 95 2.84 -3.16 -21.65
N GLN A 96 3.49 -4.07 -22.40
CA GLN A 96 4.39 -5.08 -21.85
C GLN A 96 5.63 -4.45 -21.23
N LEU A 97 6.28 -3.49 -21.96
CA LEU A 97 7.43 -2.77 -21.41
C LEU A 97 7.01 -1.92 -20.21
N LEU A 98 5.84 -1.29 -20.27
CA LEU A 98 5.32 -0.53 -19.15
C LEU A 98 5.13 -1.42 -17.91
N ILE A 99 4.50 -2.60 -18.04
CA ILE A 99 4.33 -3.56 -16.94
C ILE A 99 5.69 -3.97 -16.37
N ALA A 100 6.67 -4.32 -17.21
CA ALA A 100 8.00 -4.71 -16.78
C ALA A 100 8.71 -3.58 -16.00
N ALA A 101 8.66 -2.35 -16.52
CA ALA A 101 9.20 -1.17 -15.84
C ALA A 101 8.51 -0.91 -14.50
N ARG A 102 7.19 -1.12 -14.42
CA ARG A 102 6.41 -1.01 -13.18
C ARG A 102 6.80 -2.04 -12.13
N VAL A 103 7.17 -3.27 -12.51
CA VAL A 103 7.71 -4.29 -11.57
C VAL A 103 9.01 -3.77 -10.94
N VAL A 104 9.94 -3.26 -11.75
CA VAL A 104 11.22 -2.70 -11.26
C VAL A 104 10.97 -1.47 -10.38
N GLN A 105 10.06 -0.59 -10.79
CA GLN A 105 9.70 0.60 -10.03
C GLN A 105 9.08 0.24 -8.67
N GLY A 106 8.20 -0.78 -8.63
CA GLY A 106 7.61 -1.29 -7.39
C GLY A 106 8.67 -1.92 -6.47
N LEU A 107 9.56 -2.76 -7.01
CA LEU A 107 10.67 -3.36 -6.26
C LEU A 107 11.53 -2.28 -5.59
N ALA A 108 11.86 -1.24 -6.33
CA ALA A 108 12.64 -0.12 -5.84
C ALA A 108 11.88 0.68 -4.76
N GLY A 109 10.59 0.97 -4.98
CA GLY A 109 9.75 1.69 -4.02
C GLY A 109 9.57 0.93 -2.70
N GLY A 110 9.30 -0.38 -2.77
CA GLY A 110 9.20 -1.25 -1.60
C GLY A 110 10.51 -1.33 -0.81
N THR A 111 11.64 -1.40 -1.51
CA THR A 111 12.98 -1.36 -0.90
C THR A 111 13.22 -0.05 -0.17
N ALA A 112 13.00 1.08 -0.82
CA ALA A 112 13.19 2.40 -0.20
C ALA A 112 12.32 2.57 1.04
N MET A 113 11.05 2.13 0.98
CA MET A 113 10.10 2.24 2.08
C MET A 113 10.52 1.41 3.30
N VAL A 114 10.93 0.14 3.13
CA VAL A 114 11.28 -0.72 4.27
C VAL A 114 12.62 -0.31 4.88
N VAL A 115 13.61 0.06 4.06
CA VAL A 115 14.93 0.44 4.56
C VAL A 115 14.90 1.81 5.23
N ALA A 116 14.14 2.79 4.71
CA ALA A 116 13.96 4.08 5.36
C ALA A 116 13.36 3.96 6.77
N ARG A 117 12.39 3.04 6.96
CA ARG A 117 11.84 2.74 8.28
C ARG A 117 12.86 2.11 9.23
N ALA A 118 13.77 1.28 8.70
CA ALA A 118 14.80 0.62 9.49
C ALA A 118 15.91 1.58 9.98
N VAL A 119 16.14 2.69 9.30
CA VAL A 119 17.12 3.73 9.70
C VAL A 119 16.76 4.38 11.03
N ILE A 120 15.46 4.56 11.32
CA ILE A 120 15.02 5.27 12.55
C ILE A 120 15.51 4.56 13.83
N PRO A 121 15.24 3.26 14.04
CA PRO A 121 15.70 2.56 15.24
C PRO A 121 17.22 2.35 15.28
N ASP A 122 17.92 2.43 14.16
CA ASP A 122 19.38 2.34 14.13
C ASP A 122 20.05 3.56 14.82
N ILE A 123 19.40 4.74 14.77
CA ILE A 123 19.96 6.02 15.22
C ILE A 123 19.35 6.47 16.55
N THR A 124 18.08 6.13 16.82
CA THR A 124 17.36 6.66 17.97
C THR A 124 16.43 5.63 18.59
N SER A 125 16.02 5.87 19.84
CA SER A 125 15.14 4.98 20.60
C SER A 125 14.12 5.77 21.44
N GLY A 126 13.16 5.08 22.03
CA GLY A 126 12.18 5.65 22.94
C GLY A 126 11.34 6.77 22.30
N ARG A 127 11.15 7.89 23.02
CA ARG A 127 10.30 9.02 22.57
C ARG A 127 10.80 9.69 21.29
N ALA A 128 12.12 9.73 21.05
CA ALA A 128 12.71 10.33 19.86
C ALA A 128 12.41 9.47 18.62
N ALA A 129 12.52 8.14 18.72
CA ALA A 129 12.11 7.22 17.65
C ALA A 129 10.62 7.34 17.35
N ALA A 130 9.76 7.39 18.37
CA ALA A 130 8.32 7.56 18.19
C ALA A 130 7.97 8.85 17.43
N ARG A 131 8.61 9.97 17.76
CA ARG A 131 8.42 11.24 17.04
C ARG A 131 8.88 11.16 15.59
N ALA A 132 10.03 10.53 15.32
CA ALA A 132 10.55 10.35 13.96
C ALA A 132 9.62 9.47 13.11
N PHE A 133 9.13 8.35 13.67
CA PHE A 133 8.12 7.50 13.02
C PHE A 133 6.81 8.25 12.75
N SER A 134 6.33 9.06 13.73
CA SER A 134 5.12 9.87 13.52
C SER A 134 5.29 10.87 12.39
N GLY A 135 6.44 11.53 12.29
CA GLY A 135 6.74 12.45 11.19
C GLY A 135 6.80 11.73 9.83
N LEU A 136 7.47 10.58 9.78
CA LEU A 136 7.53 9.75 8.58
C LEU A 136 6.13 9.27 8.15
N MET A 137 5.33 8.77 9.10
CA MET A 137 3.97 8.29 8.84
C MET A 137 3.02 9.42 8.42
N ALA A 138 3.19 10.63 8.96
CA ALA A 138 2.39 11.78 8.55
C ALA A 138 2.63 12.09 7.06
N ILE A 139 3.88 12.22 6.63
CA ILE A 139 4.22 12.55 5.24
C ILE A 139 3.79 11.41 4.28
N THR A 140 4.11 10.15 4.61
CA THR A 140 3.73 8.99 3.77
C THR A 140 2.23 8.75 3.76
N GLY A 141 1.52 9.07 4.84
CA GLY A 141 0.06 8.95 4.92
C GLY A 141 -0.69 10.00 4.10
N PHE A 142 -0.10 11.20 3.89
CA PHE A 142 -0.67 12.22 3.01
C PHE A 142 -0.31 12.01 1.53
N ALA A 143 0.72 11.24 1.21
CA ALA A 143 1.15 11.02 -0.17
C ALA A 143 0.04 10.45 -1.08
N PRO A 144 -0.80 9.46 -0.68
CA PRO A 144 -1.92 8.98 -1.49
C PRO A 144 -3.01 10.02 -1.74
N THR A 145 -3.12 11.04 -0.89
CA THR A 145 -4.07 12.15 -1.08
C THR A 145 -3.56 13.15 -2.12
N ILE A 146 -2.27 13.47 -2.04
CA ILE A 146 -1.65 14.49 -2.89
C ILE A 146 -1.37 13.92 -4.29
N ALA A 147 -0.99 12.64 -4.39
CA ALA A 147 -0.56 12.03 -5.63
C ALA A 147 -1.61 12.09 -6.77
N PRO A 148 -2.88 11.67 -6.59
CA PRO A 148 -3.86 11.75 -7.66
C PRO A 148 -4.24 13.19 -8.04
N VAL A 149 -4.19 14.12 -7.05
CA VAL A 149 -4.45 15.55 -7.30
C VAL A 149 -3.38 16.13 -8.21
N LEU A 150 -2.09 15.84 -7.91
CA LEU A 150 -0.99 16.23 -8.78
C LEU A 150 -1.10 15.56 -10.16
N GLY A 151 -1.42 14.26 -10.20
CA GLY A 151 -1.60 13.52 -11.45
C GLY A 151 -2.72 14.10 -12.29
N GLY A 152 -3.89 14.35 -11.70
CA GLY A 152 -5.04 14.96 -12.39
C GLY A 152 -4.77 16.38 -12.92
N ALA A 153 -3.97 17.18 -12.20
CA ALA A 153 -3.56 18.51 -12.64
C ALA A 153 -2.54 18.48 -13.79
N LEU A 154 -1.68 17.46 -13.83
CA LEU A 154 -0.67 17.31 -14.88
C LEU A 154 -1.24 16.70 -16.16
N LEU A 155 -2.26 15.90 -16.06
CA LEU A 155 -2.80 15.09 -17.15
C LEU A 155 -3.24 15.91 -18.38
N PRO A 156 -3.97 17.05 -18.24
CA PRO A 156 -4.41 17.83 -19.40
C PRO A 156 -3.26 18.43 -20.22
N ALA A 157 -2.14 18.78 -19.56
CA ALA A 157 -1.02 19.45 -20.22
C ALA A 157 0.04 18.47 -20.74
N PHE A 158 0.27 17.35 -20.04
CA PHE A 158 1.42 16.47 -20.26
C PHE A 158 1.05 15.00 -20.54
N GLY A 159 -0.25 14.66 -20.49
CA GLY A 159 -0.72 13.29 -20.63
C GLY A 159 -0.20 12.36 -19.51
N TRP A 160 -0.51 11.06 -19.60
CA TRP A 160 -0.08 10.09 -18.61
C TRP A 160 1.45 9.87 -18.58
N ARG A 161 2.13 10.04 -19.74
CA ARG A 161 3.61 9.98 -19.80
C ARG A 161 4.25 11.11 -19.02
N GLY A 162 3.67 12.30 -19.04
CA GLY A 162 4.14 13.45 -18.26
C GLY A 162 4.17 13.19 -16.76
N VAL A 163 3.24 12.40 -16.24
CA VAL A 163 3.25 11.98 -14.82
C VAL A 163 4.51 11.19 -14.48
N PHE A 164 4.94 10.26 -15.35
CA PHE A 164 6.18 9.48 -15.13
C PHE A 164 7.43 10.35 -15.29
N TRP A 165 7.44 11.37 -16.16
CA TRP A 165 8.53 12.35 -16.22
C TRP A 165 8.63 13.17 -14.94
N VAL A 166 7.51 13.62 -14.37
CA VAL A 166 7.51 14.32 -13.08
C VAL A 166 8.00 13.40 -11.97
N LEU A 167 7.58 12.13 -11.95
CA LEU A 167 8.12 11.13 -11.02
C LEU A 167 9.64 10.95 -11.20
N ALA A 168 10.15 10.93 -12.42
CA ALA A 168 11.59 10.84 -12.66
C ALA A 168 12.34 12.04 -12.07
N VAL A 169 11.85 13.26 -12.27
CA VAL A 169 12.43 14.49 -11.69
C VAL A 169 12.39 14.45 -10.16
N LEU A 170 11.27 14.07 -9.57
CA LEU A 170 11.17 13.90 -8.11
C LEU A 170 12.17 12.87 -7.59
N ASN A 171 12.37 11.77 -8.34
CA ASN A 171 13.32 10.74 -7.95
C ASN A 171 14.79 11.17 -8.10
N ILE A 172 15.12 12.06 -9.03
CA ILE A 172 16.46 12.69 -9.07
C ILE A 172 16.68 13.45 -7.75
N ALA A 173 15.72 14.26 -7.33
CA ALA A 173 15.84 14.99 -6.06
C ALA A 173 15.96 14.03 -4.86
N GLN A 174 15.15 12.97 -4.82
CA GLN A 174 15.22 11.96 -3.76
C GLN A 174 16.58 11.23 -3.74
N PHE A 175 17.11 10.86 -4.91
CA PHE A 175 18.42 10.24 -5.02
C PHE A 175 19.54 11.15 -4.52
N LEU A 176 19.53 12.42 -4.92
CA LEU A 176 20.53 13.42 -4.48
C LEU A 176 20.43 13.66 -2.96
N ILE A 177 19.21 13.77 -2.43
CA ILE A 177 18.98 13.89 -0.99
C ILE A 177 19.53 12.66 -0.26
N ALA A 178 19.24 11.45 -0.74
CA ALA A 178 19.77 10.22 -0.16
C ALA A 178 21.31 10.16 -0.19
N LEU A 179 21.91 10.60 -1.30
CA LEU A 179 23.36 10.61 -1.48
C LEU A 179 24.05 11.52 -0.46
N VAL A 180 23.50 12.74 -0.26
CA VAL A 180 24.12 13.80 0.56
C VAL A 180 23.72 13.69 2.04
N VAL A 181 22.45 13.48 2.33
CA VAL A 181 21.90 13.60 3.70
C VAL A 181 21.95 12.26 4.46
N LEU A 182 21.82 11.11 3.76
CA LEU A 182 21.73 9.82 4.45
C LEU A 182 23.12 9.29 4.81
N PRO A 183 23.48 9.19 6.11
CA PRO A 183 24.68 8.48 6.54
C PRO A 183 24.47 6.96 6.50
N GLU A 184 25.56 6.19 6.53
CA GLU A 184 25.43 4.77 6.85
C GLU A 184 25.11 4.62 8.35
N THR A 185 23.94 4.03 8.65
CA THR A 185 23.43 3.94 10.03
C THR A 185 23.64 2.57 10.67
N LEU A 186 23.97 1.55 9.86
CA LEU A 186 24.27 0.21 10.33
C LEU A 186 25.76 -0.11 10.16
N PRO A 187 26.59 0.09 11.21
CA PRO A 187 28.03 -0.19 11.15
C PRO A 187 28.28 -1.67 10.89
N ALA A 188 29.41 -1.98 10.25
CA ALA A 188 29.77 -3.34 9.84
C ALA A 188 29.71 -4.36 10.99
N SER A 189 30.06 -3.93 12.21
CA SER A 189 30.03 -4.77 13.42
C SER A 189 28.64 -5.23 13.87
N ARG A 190 27.56 -4.53 13.42
CA ARG A 190 26.15 -4.87 13.73
C ARG A 190 25.43 -5.53 12.58
N ARG A 191 26.09 -5.72 11.42
CA ARG A 191 25.51 -6.41 10.27
C ARG A 191 25.36 -7.90 10.52
N SER A 192 24.30 -8.49 9.97
CA SER A 192 24.01 -9.91 10.15
C SER A 192 24.14 -10.66 8.82
N ASP A 193 25.22 -11.44 8.65
CA ASP A 193 25.44 -12.26 7.45
C ASP A 193 24.37 -13.35 7.25
N ARG A 194 23.58 -13.64 8.30
CA ARG A 194 22.51 -14.66 8.28
C ARG A 194 21.11 -14.08 8.20
N ALA A 195 20.94 -12.75 8.03
CA ALA A 195 19.62 -12.11 8.04
C ALA A 195 18.69 -12.72 7.01
N LEU A 196 19.15 -12.87 5.78
CA LEU A 196 18.36 -13.43 4.67
C LEU A 196 18.10 -14.95 4.86
N ARG A 197 19.13 -15.72 5.30
CA ARG A 197 18.98 -17.17 5.55
C ARG A 197 17.99 -17.47 6.67
N GLY A 198 17.91 -16.59 7.67
CA GLY A 198 16.97 -16.71 8.80
C GLY A 198 15.55 -16.26 8.48
N LEU A 199 15.32 -15.54 7.40
CA LEU A 199 14.02 -14.95 7.08
C LEU A 199 12.97 -16.02 6.81
N PHE A 200 13.20 -16.89 5.83
CA PHE A 200 12.23 -17.92 5.42
C PHE A 200 11.89 -18.94 6.52
N PRO A 201 12.86 -19.46 7.29
CA PRO A 201 12.53 -20.33 8.44
C PRO A 201 11.69 -19.62 9.51
N ARG A 202 11.90 -18.32 9.75
CA ARG A 202 11.06 -17.55 10.70
C ARG A 202 9.65 -17.37 10.16
N ILE A 203 9.50 -17.00 8.88
CA ILE A 203 8.18 -16.91 8.22
C ILE A 203 7.47 -18.26 8.29
N GLY A 204 8.14 -19.38 7.99
CA GLY A 204 7.56 -20.72 8.09
C GLY A 204 7.05 -21.04 9.50
N ARG A 205 7.74 -20.59 10.56
CA ARG A 205 7.25 -20.73 11.94
C ARG A 205 6.01 -19.86 12.22
N CYS A 206 5.97 -18.63 11.72
CA CYS A 206 4.79 -17.77 11.83
C CYS A 206 3.57 -18.40 11.14
N LEU A 207 3.76 -18.95 9.95
CA LEU A 207 2.71 -19.65 9.17
C LEU A 207 2.21 -20.96 9.79
N ARG A 208 2.87 -21.49 10.81
CA ARG A 208 2.36 -22.64 11.58
C ARG A 208 1.35 -22.25 12.66
N ARG A 209 1.14 -20.95 12.90
CA ARG A 209 0.16 -20.44 13.87
C ARG A 209 -1.15 -20.07 13.19
N PRO A 210 -2.26 -20.80 13.43
CA PRO A 210 -3.53 -20.52 12.77
C PRO A 210 -4.02 -19.07 13.00
N ALA A 211 -3.86 -18.54 14.21
CA ALA A 211 -4.26 -17.18 14.53
C ALA A 211 -3.47 -16.14 13.71
N PHE A 212 -2.15 -16.33 13.53
CA PHE A 212 -1.36 -15.49 12.66
C PHE A 212 -1.86 -15.50 11.21
N ILE A 213 -2.16 -16.72 10.68
CA ILE A 213 -2.71 -16.86 9.33
C ILE A 213 -4.05 -16.13 9.23
N GLY A 214 -4.94 -16.27 10.23
CA GLY A 214 -6.23 -15.59 10.26
C GLY A 214 -6.11 -14.06 10.16
N TYR A 215 -5.21 -13.47 10.95
CA TYR A 215 -4.96 -12.03 10.91
C TYR A 215 -4.18 -11.59 9.66
N MET A 216 -3.26 -12.39 9.15
CA MET A 216 -2.56 -12.12 7.89
C MET A 216 -3.55 -12.11 6.72
N LEU A 217 -4.47 -13.08 6.65
CA LEU A 217 -5.54 -13.12 5.66
C LEU A 217 -6.46 -11.91 5.80
N ALA A 218 -6.89 -11.56 7.00
CA ALA A 218 -7.75 -10.38 7.23
C ALA A 218 -7.07 -9.08 6.79
N SER A 219 -5.81 -8.89 7.14
CA SER A 219 -5.03 -7.71 6.75
C SER A 219 -4.82 -7.64 5.23
N GLY A 220 -4.42 -8.76 4.61
CA GLY A 220 -4.17 -8.83 3.17
C GLY A 220 -5.42 -8.69 2.33
N LEU A 221 -6.51 -9.35 2.71
CA LEU A 221 -7.79 -9.27 2.01
C LEU A 221 -8.49 -7.93 2.25
N GLY A 222 -8.38 -7.34 3.44
CA GLY A 222 -8.84 -5.97 3.68
C GLY A 222 -8.10 -4.95 2.82
N PHE A 223 -6.78 -5.13 2.65
CA PHE A 223 -6.01 -4.33 1.69
C PHE A 223 -6.42 -4.63 0.23
N GLY A 224 -6.75 -5.89 -0.09
CA GLY A 224 -7.29 -6.27 -1.41
C GLY A 224 -8.64 -5.63 -1.70
N SER A 225 -9.54 -5.54 -0.71
CA SER A 225 -10.81 -4.80 -0.81
C SER A 225 -10.56 -3.32 -1.12
N LEU A 226 -9.68 -2.66 -0.35
CA LEU A 226 -9.27 -1.28 -0.62
C LEU A 226 -8.67 -1.14 -2.01
N PHE A 227 -7.81 -2.07 -2.43
CA PHE A 227 -7.12 -1.99 -3.70
C PHE A 227 -8.03 -2.28 -4.90
N SER A 228 -9.09 -3.09 -4.70
CA SER A 228 -10.18 -3.26 -5.67
C SER A 228 -10.88 -1.93 -5.95
N TYR A 229 -11.17 -1.14 -4.91
CA TYR A 229 -11.68 0.21 -5.05
C TYR A 229 -10.65 1.14 -5.72
N ILE A 230 -9.41 1.19 -5.24
CA ILE A 230 -8.38 2.09 -5.79
C ILE A 230 -8.20 1.84 -7.29
N SER A 231 -8.03 0.59 -7.70
CA SER A 231 -7.78 0.23 -9.09
C SER A 231 -9.02 0.40 -9.97
N ALA A 232 -10.23 0.15 -9.45
CA ALA A 232 -11.47 0.35 -10.18
C ALA A 232 -11.86 1.83 -10.30
N SER A 233 -11.43 2.68 -9.37
CA SER A 233 -11.93 4.05 -9.23
C SER A 233 -11.83 4.89 -10.51
N PRO A 234 -10.76 4.82 -11.35
CA PRO A 234 -10.74 5.57 -12.62
C PRO A 234 -11.80 5.07 -13.60
N LEU A 235 -11.99 3.76 -13.69
CA LEU A 235 -12.98 3.14 -14.59
C LEU A 235 -14.41 3.43 -14.12
N VAL A 236 -14.66 3.33 -12.81
CA VAL A 236 -15.97 3.61 -12.22
C VAL A 236 -16.29 5.10 -12.31
N LEU A 237 -15.43 5.97 -11.79
CA LEU A 237 -15.75 7.38 -11.66
C LEU A 237 -15.63 8.14 -12.99
N GLN A 238 -14.59 7.87 -13.81
CA GLN A 238 -14.41 8.60 -15.08
C GLN A 238 -15.14 7.91 -16.24
N THR A 239 -14.89 6.61 -16.49
CA THR A 239 -15.43 5.93 -17.68
C THR A 239 -16.91 5.62 -17.53
N GLN A 240 -17.36 5.09 -16.37
CA GLN A 240 -18.75 4.66 -16.17
C GLN A 240 -19.67 5.79 -15.70
N LEU A 241 -19.17 6.70 -14.80
CA LEU A 241 -19.98 7.77 -14.21
C LEU A 241 -19.65 9.17 -14.77
N GLY A 242 -18.74 9.28 -15.75
CA GLY A 242 -18.48 10.51 -16.52
C GLY A 242 -17.78 11.63 -15.72
N ALA A 243 -17.09 11.32 -14.62
CA ALA A 243 -16.31 12.33 -13.89
C ALA A 243 -15.12 12.80 -14.74
N SER A 244 -14.86 14.11 -14.76
CA SER A 244 -13.62 14.64 -15.34
C SER A 244 -12.39 14.16 -14.56
N PRO A 245 -11.18 14.11 -15.16
CA PRO A 245 -9.95 13.76 -14.45
C PRO A 245 -9.70 14.62 -13.21
N THR A 246 -10.04 15.90 -13.26
CA THR A 246 -9.91 16.82 -12.11
C THR A 246 -10.91 16.47 -11.01
N LEU A 247 -12.18 16.22 -11.34
CA LEU A 247 -13.19 15.82 -10.35
C LEU A 247 -12.81 14.47 -9.72
N TYR A 248 -12.37 13.49 -10.54
CA TYR A 248 -11.84 12.23 -10.05
C TYR A 248 -10.72 12.44 -9.02
N ALA A 249 -9.73 13.28 -9.34
CA ALA A 249 -8.59 13.54 -8.48
C ALA A 249 -9.01 14.14 -7.12
N VAL A 250 -9.97 15.07 -7.12
CA VAL A 250 -10.52 15.66 -5.88
C VAL A 250 -11.29 14.62 -5.07
N LEU A 251 -12.16 13.85 -5.69
CA LEU A 251 -12.93 12.80 -5.01
C LEU A 251 -12.00 11.74 -4.42
N PHE A 252 -11.08 11.21 -5.21
CA PHE A 252 -10.13 10.18 -4.76
C PHE A 252 -9.23 10.72 -3.64
N GLY A 253 -8.67 11.91 -3.80
CA GLY A 253 -7.83 12.56 -2.79
C GLY A 253 -8.57 12.78 -1.46
N SER A 254 -9.85 13.21 -1.51
CA SER A 254 -10.69 13.38 -0.31
C SER A 254 -10.96 12.03 0.40
N MET A 255 -11.22 10.96 -0.37
CA MET A 255 -11.41 9.61 0.18
C MET A 255 -10.11 9.03 0.75
N ALA A 256 -8.96 9.33 0.16
CA ALA A 256 -7.65 8.91 0.68
C ALA A 256 -7.35 9.50 2.07
N LEU A 257 -7.87 10.71 2.39
CA LEU A 257 -7.77 11.31 3.74
C LEU A 257 -8.54 10.53 4.81
N LEU A 258 -9.53 9.73 4.42
CA LEU A 258 -10.31 8.94 5.38
C LEU A 258 -9.48 7.81 6.00
N ILE A 259 -8.43 7.32 5.34
CA ILE A 259 -7.55 6.28 5.89
C ILE A 259 -6.76 6.78 7.11
N PRO A 260 -5.98 7.88 7.04
CA PRO A 260 -5.33 8.40 8.24
C PRO A 260 -6.32 8.90 9.30
N ALA A 261 -7.47 9.45 8.88
CA ALA A 261 -8.53 9.82 9.81
C ALA A 261 -9.09 8.61 10.57
N SER A 262 -9.34 7.50 9.87
CA SER A 262 -9.79 6.25 10.50
C SER A 262 -8.76 5.67 11.47
N ASN A 263 -7.48 5.74 11.14
CA ASN A 263 -6.41 5.32 12.04
C ASN A 263 -6.38 6.17 13.32
N ALA A 264 -6.60 7.49 13.21
CA ALA A 264 -6.68 8.38 14.38
C ALA A 264 -7.90 8.07 15.26
N VAL A 265 -9.06 7.77 14.67
CA VAL A 265 -10.25 7.33 15.38
C VAL A 265 -10.01 5.95 16.03
N ASN A 266 -9.43 5.00 15.29
CA ASN A 266 -9.11 3.67 15.78
C ASN A 266 -8.22 3.73 17.04
N MET A 267 -7.18 4.58 17.07
CA MET A 267 -6.34 4.76 18.25
C MET A 267 -7.11 5.16 19.51
N ARG A 268 -8.18 5.96 19.37
CA ARG A 268 -9.05 6.34 20.50
C ARG A 268 -9.97 5.19 20.91
N LEU A 269 -10.47 4.43 19.94
CA LEU A 269 -11.42 3.34 20.18
C LEU A 269 -10.77 2.10 20.79
N VAL A 270 -9.52 1.79 20.43
CA VAL A 270 -8.75 0.67 21.02
C VAL A 270 -8.56 0.82 22.53
N GLY A 271 -8.61 2.05 23.07
CA GLY A 271 -8.65 2.29 24.52
C GLY A 271 -9.97 1.91 25.20
N ARG A 272 -11.05 1.66 24.43
CA ARG A 272 -12.40 1.34 24.97
C ARG A 272 -12.91 -0.02 24.48
N PHE A 273 -12.52 -0.46 23.31
CA PHE A 273 -12.99 -1.68 22.66
C PHE A 273 -11.79 -2.56 22.29
N HIS A 274 -11.96 -3.86 22.41
CA HIS A 274 -10.91 -4.80 22.02
C HIS A 274 -10.64 -4.73 20.50
N PRO A 275 -9.36 -4.71 20.03
CA PRO A 275 -9.01 -4.59 18.61
C PRO A 275 -9.71 -5.62 17.70
N ARG A 276 -9.97 -6.84 18.21
CA ARG A 276 -10.68 -7.90 17.48
C ARG A 276 -12.14 -7.52 17.21
N ALA A 277 -12.83 -6.86 18.16
CA ALA A 277 -14.21 -6.40 17.98
C ALA A 277 -14.26 -5.31 16.89
N LEU A 278 -13.32 -4.37 16.93
CA LEU A 278 -13.20 -3.32 15.92
C LEU A 278 -12.90 -3.90 14.52
N LEU A 279 -12.01 -4.90 14.44
CA LEU A 279 -11.71 -5.62 13.19
C LEU A 279 -12.94 -6.32 12.62
N ARG A 280 -13.67 -7.08 13.45
CA ARG A 280 -14.91 -7.79 13.02
C ARG A 280 -16.00 -6.82 12.56
N ALA A 281 -16.20 -5.73 13.28
CA ALA A 281 -17.17 -4.70 12.89
C ALA A 281 -16.79 -4.05 11.56
N ALA A 282 -15.52 -3.68 11.38
CA ALA A 282 -15.04 -3.08 10.15
C ALA A 282 -15.17 -4.03 8.94
N LEU A 283 -14.83 -5.31 9.10
CA LEU A 283 -15.00 -6.33 8.05
C LEU A 283 -16.48 -6.55 7.70
N ALA A 284 -17.37 -6.54 8.69
CA ALA A 284 -18.81 -6.65 8.44
C ALA A 284 -19.35 -5.44 7.67
N VAL A 285 -18.92 -4.23 8.01
CA VAL A 285 -19.31 -3.01 7.30
C VAL A 285 -18.75 -3.02 5.86
N ASP A 286 -17.51 -3.46 5.66
CA ASP A 286 -16.88 -3.58 4.34
C ASP A 286 -17.66 -4.56 3.44
N LEU A 287 -18.05 -5.73 3.99
CA LEU A 287 -18.87 -6.72 3.29
C LEU A 287 -20.24 -6.17 2.93
N VAL A 288 -20.94 -5.53 3.87
CA VAL A 288 -22.26 -4.95 3.64
C VAL A 288 -22.20 -3.83 2.58
N ALA A 289 -21.18 -2.96 2.63
CA ALA A 289 -20.96 -1.93 1.63
C ALA A 289 -20.76 -2.53 0.23
N GLY A 290 -19.97 -3.61 0.12
CA GLY A 290 -19.80 -4.35 -1.12
C GLY A 290 -21.10 -4.94 -1.66
N LEU A 291 -21.94 -5.54 -0.80
CA LEU A 291 -23.23 -6.09 -1.17
C LEU A 291 -24.22 -5.01 -1.67
N ILE A 292 -24.26 -3.86 -1.00
CA ILE A 292 -25.09 -2.72 -1.41
C ILE A 292 -24.63 -2.20 -2.76
N LEU A 293 -23.32 -2.00 -2.98
CA LEU A 293 -22.77 -1.58 -4.27
C LEU A 293 -23.10 -2.58 -5.39
N LEU A 294 -23.04 -3.90 -5.10
CA LEU A 294 -23.43 -4.93 -6.05
C LEU A 294 -24.92 -4.85 -6.41
N ALA A 295 -25.79 -4.67 -5.43
CA ALA A 295 -27.21 -4.49 -5.68
C ALA A 295 -27.50 -3.23 -6.53
N MET A 296 -26.82 -2.11 -6.19
CA MET A 296 -26.93 -0.85 -6.93
C MET A 296 -26.37 -0.94 -8.36
N SER A 297 -25.39 -1.83 -8.63
CA SER A 297 -24.78 -1.97 -9.95
C SER A 297 -25.76 -2.32 -11.06
N ARG A 298 -26.96 -2.75 -10.72
CA ARG A 298 -28.07 -3.08 -11.62
C ARG A 298 -29.10 -1.96 -11.80
N THR A 299 -28.87 -0.80 -11.17
CA THR A 299 -29.74 0.37 -11.22
C THR A 299 -29.04 1.55 -11.90
N HIS A 300 -29.72 2.69 -12.02
CA HIS A 300 -29.09 3.91 -12.49
C HIS A 300 -28.10 4.44 -11.45
N LEU A 301 -26.79 4.33 -11.75
CA LEU A 301 -25.71 4.79 -10.91
C LEU A 301 -25.37 6.25 -11.21
N THR A 302 -25.14 7.01 -10.15
CA THR A 302 -24.67 8.40 -10.20
C THR A 302 -23.52 8.60 -9.21
N LEU A 303 -22.73 9.65 -9.40
CA LEU A 303 -21.65 9.98 -8.46
C LEU A 303 -22.15 10.12 -7.01
N PRO A 304 -23.25 10.86 -6.72
CA PRO A 304 -23.75 10.98 -5.35
C PRO A 304 -24.17 9.66 -4.70
N THR A 305 -24.58 8.66 -5.49
CA THR A 305 -25.01 7.37 -4.95
C THR A 305 -23.85 6.41 -4.69
N VAL A 306 -22.76 6.49 -5.46
CA VAL A 306 -21.60 5.56 -5.34
C VAL A 306 -20.53 6.10 -4.39
N VAL A 307 -20.21 7.39 -4.45
CA VAL A 307 -19.11 8.02 -3.69
C VAL A 307 -19.19 7.78 -2.17
N PRO A 308 -20.35 7.84 -1.49
CA PRO A 308 -20.44 7.57 -0.05
C PRO A 308 -19.97 6.16 0.33
N PHE A 309 -20.24 5.15 -0.51
CA PHE A 309 -19.80 3.78 -0.23
C PHE A 309 -18.30 3.61 -0.47
N LEU A 310 -17.73 4.27 -1.51
CA LEU A 310 -16.28 4.28 -1.71
C LEU A 310 -15.55 4.98 -0.54
N ALA A 311 -16.12 6.05 -0.02
CA ALA A 311 -15.63 6.72 1.18
C ALA A 311 -15.68 5.81 2.42
N LEU A 312 -16.79 5.05 2.57
CA LEU A 312 -16.94 4.07 3.66
C LEU A 312 -15.91 2.94 3.57
N LEU A 313 -15.64 2.40 2.37
CA LEU A 313 -14.60 1.40 2.15
C LEU A 313 -13.21 1.94 2.55
N SER A 314 -12.86 3.18 2.16
CA SER A 314 -11.62 3.84 2.55
C SER A 314 -11.51 3.99 4.08
N LEU A 315 -12.60 4.34 4.73
CA LEU A 315 -12.67 4.48 6.19
C LEU A 315 -12.45 3.12 6.88
N MET A 316 -13.10 2.06 6.39
CA MET A 316 -12.99 0.72 6.99
C MET A 316 -11.61 0.10 6.78
N ALA A 317 -10.94 0.38 5.66
CA ALA A 317 -9.61 -0.14 5.36
C ALA A 317 -8.58 0.20 6.45
N GLY A 318 -8.59 1.43 6.98
CA GLY A 318 -7.71 1.83 8.09
C GLY A 318 -7.95 0.99 9.35
N PHE A 319 -9.22 0.75 9.73
CA PHE A 319 -9.55 -0.12 10.86
C PHE A 319 -9.11 -1.56 10.63
N ILE A 320 -9.39 -2.12 9.44
CA ILE A 320 -9.09 -3.52 9.13
C ILE A 320 -7.59 -3.76 9.17
N VAL A 321 -6.81 -2.98 8.39
CA VAL A 321 -5.37 -3.20 8.25
C VAL A 321 -4.64 -2.96 9.57
N ALA A 322 -4.98 -1.89 10.30
CA ALA A 322 -4.31 -1.56 11.57
C ALA A 322 -4.56 -2.64 12.64
N ASN A 323 -5.83 -3.01 12.88
CA ASN A 323 -6.15 -3.98 13.93
C ASN A 323 -5.69 -5.40 13.57
N ALA A 324 -5.86 -5.83 12.30
CA ALA A 324 -5.39 -7.14 11.86
C ALA A 324 -3.86 -7.28 11.94
N THR A 325 -3.11 -6.22 11.56
CA THR A 325 -1.65 -6.23 11.65
C THR A 325 -1.20 -6.26 13.13
N ALA A 326 -1.79 -5.45 13.99
CA ALA A 326 -1.45 -5.41 15.41
C ALA A 326 -1.68 -6.78 16.08
N LEU A 327 -2.87 -7.37 15.89
CA LEU A 327 -3.21 -8.69 16.41
C LEU A 327 -2.32 -9.80 15.83
N GLY A 328 -2.06 -9.77 14.52
CA GLY A 328 -1.18 -10.76 13.87
C GLY A 328 0.24 -10.72 14.42
N VAL A 329 0.84 -9.54 14.58
CA VAL A 329 2.18 -9.38 15.16
C VAL A 329 2.21 -9.81 16.63
N GLU A 330 1.13 -9.60 17.36
CA GLU A 330 1.01 -10.02 18.76
C GLU A 330 1.13 -11.53 18.91
N THR A 331 0.50 -12.31 18.01
CA THR A 331 0.54 -13.78 18.05
C THR A 331 1.92 -14.40 17.86
N ILE A 332 2.89 -13.64 17.36
CA ILE A 332 4.24 -14.12 16.99
C ILE A 332 5.37 -13.38 17.70
N ARG A 333 5.11 -12.72 18.83
CA ARG A 333 6.12 -11.94 19.59
C ARG A 333 7.38 -12.74 19.92
N ASP A 334 7.22 -14.03 20.22
CA ASP A 334 8.31 -14.97 20.54
C ASP A 334 9.13 -15.45 19.33
N ILE A 335 8.57 -15.35 18.10
CA ILE A 335 9.28 -15.75 16.87
C ILE A 335 10.09 -14.58 16.29
N GLY A 336 9.53 -13.38 16.36
CA GLY A 336 10.12 -12.14 15.85
C GLY A 336 9.15 -11.32 15.00
N ALA A 337 8.74 -10.18 15.53
CA ALA A 337 7.75 -9.28 14.93
C ALA A 337 8.14 -8.80 13.51
N GLY A 338 9.44 -8.58 13.25
CA GLY A 338 9.90 -8.08 11.95
C GLY A 338 9.62 -9.03 10.78
N SER A 339 9.90 -10.34 10.95
CA SER A 339 9.65 -11.34 9.90
C SER A 339 8.16 -11.54 9.64
N GLY A 340 7.33 -11.51 10.69
CA GLY A 340 5.89 -11.62 10.55
C GLY A 340 5.27 -10.40 9.88
N ASN A 341 5.68 -9.20 10.29
CA ASN A 341 5.20 -7.97 9.64
C ASN A 341 5.61 -7.90 8.16
N GLY A 342 6.84 -8.35 7.83
CA GLY A 342 7.28 -8.49 6.45
C GLY A 342 6.43 -9.47 5.64
N ALA A 343 6.06 -10.63 6.22
CA ALA A 343 5.17 -11.60 5.59
C ALA A 343 3.75 -11.05 5.38
N MET A 344 3.20 -10.33 6.38
CA MET A 344 1.90 -9.67 6.26
C MET A 344 1.91 -8.61 5.15
N GLY A 345 2.93 -7.75 5.12
CA GLY A 345 3.09 -6.73 4.07
C GLY A 345 3.26 -7.35 2.67
N PHE A 346 4.04 -8.41 2.54
CA PHE A 346 4.17 -9.17 1.30
C PHE A 346 2.80 -9.67 0.81
N PHE A 347 2.05 -10.31 1.70
CA PHE A 347 0.73 -10.84 1.38
C PHE A 347 -0.27 -9.73 1.01
N GLN A 348 -0.25 -8.59 1.71
CA GLN A 348 -1.06 -7.42 1.38
C GLN A 348 -0.83 -6.95 -0.07
N PHE A 349 0.42 -6.77 -0.46
CA PHE A 349 0.75 -6.30 -1.81
C PHE A 349 0.45 -7.34 -2.89
N VAL A 350 0.63 -8.64 -2.61
CA VAL A 350 0.25 -9.72 -3.53
C VAL A 350 -1.25 -9.72 -3.76
N VAL A 351 -2.06 -9.67 -2.70
CA VAL A 351 -3.53 -9.65 -2.81
C VAL A 351 -4.02 -8.37 -3.48
N GLY A 352 -3.48 -7.21 -3.11
CA GLY A 352 -3.82 -5.94 -3.77
C GLY A 352 -3.48 -5.96 -5.27
N GLY A 353 -2.31 -6.49 -5.62
CA GLY A 353 -1.90 -6.66 -7.02
C GLY A 353 -2.80 -7.63 -7.80
N ALA A 354 -3.24 -8.72 -7.16
CA ALA A 354 -4.15 -9.69 -7.79
C ALA A 354 -5.57 -9.14 -7.99
N ALA A 355 -6.03 -8.26 -7.11
CA ALA A 355 -7.35 -7.64 -7.20
C ALA A 355 -7.46 -6.66 -8.38
N ALA A 356 -6.36 -5.97 -8.74
CA ALA A 356 -6.37 -4.92 -9.76
C ALA A 356 -6.89 -5.37 -11.14
N PRO A 357 -6.41 -6.43 -11.79
CA PRO A 357 -6.90 -6.81 -13.12
C PRO A 357 -8.34 -7.34 -13.11
N VAL A 358 -8.82 -7.88 -11.99
CA VAL A 358 -10.17 -8.42 -11.85
C VAL A 358 -11.21 -7.33 -12.08
N VAL A 359 -10.97 -6.13 -11.57
CA VAL A 359 -11.92 -5.00 -11.72
C VAL A 359 -11.95 -4.42 -13.14
N GLY A 360 -10.94 -4.69 -13.95
CA GLY A 360 -10.90 -4.32 -15.37
C GLY A 360 -11.63 -5.29 -16.29
N LEU A 361 -12.16 -6.42 -15.77
CA LEU A 361 -12.91 -7.40 -16.54
C LEU A 361 -14.37 -6.96 -16.70
N GLY A 362 -14.91 -7.15 -17.91
CA GLY A 362 -16.30 -6.82 -18.21
C GLY A 362 -16.58 -5.32 -18.42
N SER A 363 -17.84 -5.00 -18.67
CA SER A 363 -18.31 -3.63 -18.99
C SER A 363 -18.88 -2.88 -17.79
N ASN A 364 -19.31 -3.58 -16.74
CA ASN A 364 -19.84 -2.97 -15.52
C ASN A 364 -18.78 -2.99 -14.41
N HIS A 365 -18.00 -1.92 -14.34
CA HIS A 365 -16.87 -1.81 -13.40
C HIS A 365 -17.30 -1.72 -11.94
N VAL A 366 -18.49 -1.17 -11.64
CA VAL A 366 -19.05 -1.20 -10.27
C VAL A 366 -19.35 -2.63 -9.86
N GLN A 367 -19.91 -3.45 -10.75
CA GLN A 367 -20.22 -4.85 -10.47
C GLN A 367 -18.94 -5.66 -10.19
N THR A 368 -17.93 -5.58 -11.06
CA THR A 368 -16.69 -6.33 -10.89
C THR A 368 -15.90 -5.90 -9.65
N MET A 369 -15.87 -4.60 -9.38
CA MET A 369 -15.31 -4.06 -8.14
C MET A 369 -16.03 -4.61 -6.90
N SER A 370 -17.36 -4.56 -6.89
CA SER A 370 -18.15 -5.03 -5.75
C SER A 370 -17.97 -6.52 -5.49
N LEU A 371 -17.93 -7.36 -6.54
CA LEU A 371 -17.68 -8.79 -6.41
C LEU A 371 -16.29 -9.07 -5.83
N SER A 372 -15.26 -8.33 -6.24
CA SER A 372 -13.91 -8.45 -5.68
C SER A 372 -13.88 -8.06 -4.19
N ILE A 373 -14.55 -6.96 -3.82
CA ILE A 373 -14.67 -6.51 -2.42
C ILE A 373 -15.39 -7.57 -1.58
N ILE A 374 -16.53 -8.08 -2.04
CA ILE A 374 -17.31 -9.12 -1.34
C ILE A 374 -16.48 -10.38 -1.14
N ALA A 375 -15.77 -10.84 -2.18
CA ALA A 375 -14.92 -12.02 -2.09
C ALA A 375 -13.81 -11.83 -1.03
N CYS A 376 -13.11 -10.71 -1.06
CA CYS A 376 -12.10 -10.36 -0.08
C CYS A 376 -12.68 -10.29 1.35
N ALA A 377 -13.76 -9.53 1.54
CA ALA A 377 -14.36 -9.34 2.86
C ALA A 377 -14.93 -10.63 3.44
N ALA A 378 -15.64 -11.44 2.63
CA ALA A 378 -16.22 -12.71 3.08
C ALA A 378 -15.13 -13.71 3.52
N VAL A 379 -14.05 -13.85 2.74
CA VAL A 379 -12.93 -14.72 3.11
C VAL A 379 -12.20 -14.19 4.35
N ALA A 380 -12.03 -12.86 4.48
CA ALA A 380 -11.43 -12.25 5.67
C ALA A 380 -12.27 -12.49 6.93
N VAL A 381 -13.59 -12.32 6.85
CA VAL A 381 -14.53 -12.65 7.95
C VAL A 381 -14.40 -14.13 8.33
N ALA A 382 -14.44 -15.04 7.35
CA ALA A 382 -14.30 -16.47 7.60
C ALA A 382 -12.95 -16.80 8.25
N ALA A 383 -11.83 -16.21 7.76
CA ALA A 383 -10.51 -16.41 8.32
C ALA A 383 -10.41 -15.98 9.79
N VAL A 384 -10.91 -14.78 10.12
CA VAL A 384 -10.91 -14.29 11.50
C VAL A 384 -11.79 -15.16 12.39
N THR A 385 -12.99 -15.56 11.93
CA THR A 385 -13.91 -16.36 12.75
C THR A 385 -13.43 -17.80 12.97
N LEU A 386 -12.81 -18.44 11.98
CA LEU A 386 -12.42 -19.85 12.07
C LEU A 386 -11.03 -20.04 12.69
N LEU A 387 -10.05 -19.20 12.29
CA LEU A 387 -8.65 -19.42 12.64
C LEU A 387 -8.22 -18.74 13.95
N THR A 388 -9.05 -17.83 14.50
CA THR A 388 -8.68 -17.14 15.76
C THR A 388 -9.53 -17.56 16.97
N ARG A 389 -10.36 -18.61 16.84
CA ARG A 389 -11.23 -19.10 17.94
C ARG A 389 -10.45 -19.54 19.19
N GLY A 390 -9.27 -20.13 19.01
CA GLY A 390 -8.45 -20.63 20.13
C GLY A 390 -7.94 -19.54 21.08
N GLU A 391 -7.92 -18.27 20.66
CA GLU A 391 -7.53 -17.15 21.51
C GLU A 391 -8.69 -16.61 22.36
N GLU A 392 -9.94 -16.95 22.03
CA GLU A 392 -11.12 -16.52 22.82
C GLU A 392 -11.19 -17.25 24.16
N GLY A 393 -10.73 -18.49 24.22
CA GLY A 393 -10.66 -19.26 25.47
C GLY A 393 -9.54 -18.83 26.42
N ALA A 394 -8.45 -18.31 25.91
CA ALA A 394 -7.31 -17.87 26.71
C ALA A 394 -7.48 -16.46 27.33
N ALA A 395 -8.39 -15.65 26.80
CA ALA A 395 -8.68 -14.30 27.31
C ALA A 395 -9.85 -14.25 28.29
N ALA A 396 -10.60 -15.35 28.46
CA ALA A 396 -11.77 -15.48 29.32
C ALA A 396 -11.48 -16.29 30.61
N GLY A 397 -10.30 -16.85 30.79
CA GLY A 397 -9.79 -17.51 31.99
C GLY A 397 -8.62 -16.73 32.59
#